data_460c1503460a28d92091e735d0cf2190
#
_entry.id   460c1503460a28d92091e735d0cf2190
#
_cell.length_a   1.000
_cell.length_b   1.000
_cell.length_c   1.000
_cell.angle_alpha   90.00
_cell.angle_beta   90.00
_cell.angle_gamma   90.00
#
_symmetry.space_group_name_H-M   'P 1'
#
loop_
_entity.id
_entity.type
_entity.pdbx_description
1 polymer ?
#
loop_
_entity_poly.entity_id
_entity_poly.type
_entity_poly.pdbx_seq_one_letter_code
_entity_poly.pdbx_strand_id
1 'polypeptide(L)'
;MERILLFGGGNQLHYTIDIINKEGKYDVIGIIDSIHPVGSDRFGYKVLGRQDDLIDIIDEFDIDGGLITIGDNWSRFYVQQSITKQLPNFKFINAIHPSVIIGE
;
A
#
# COMPACT_ATOMS: atom_id res chain seq x y z
N MET A 1 -0.09 16.62 -2.05
CA MET A 1 0.26 15.27 -2.52
C MET A 1 -0.84 14.29 -2.12
N GLU A 2 -1.07 13.30 -2.95
CA GLU A 2 -2.04 12.26 -2.59
C GLU A 2 -1.54 11.47 -1.39
N ARG A 3 -2.44 11.22 -0.47
CA ARG A 3 -2.15 10.47 0.75
C ARG A 3 -2.49 9.01 0.51
N ILE A 4 -1.51 8.14 0.61
CA ILE A 4 -1.68 6.75 0.22
C ILE A 4 -1.31 5.76 1.32
N LEU A 5 -1.87 4.56 1.19
CA LEU A 5 -1.50 3.40 2.00
C LEU A 5 -0.72 2.42 1.14
N LEU A 6 0.18 1.69 1.78
CA LEU A 6 0.86 0.57 1.14
C LEU A 6 0.27 -0.73 1.69
N PHE A 7 -0.09 -1.63 0.80
CA PHE A 7 -0.67 -2.92 1.19
C PHE A 7 0.40 -4.01 1.11
N GLY A 8 0.88 -4.43 2.26
CA GLY A 8 1.92 -5.43 2.40
C GLY A 8 3.18 -4.84 3.00
N GLY A 9 3.65 -5.42 4.10
CA GLY A 9 4.83 -4.94 4.83
C GLY A 9 6.07 -5.80 4.66
N GLY A 10 6.14 -6.57 3.58
CA GLY A 10 7.24 -7.50 3.35
C GLY A 10 8.55 -6.84 2.92
N ASN A 11 9.53 -7.68 2.59
CA ASN A 11 10.88 -7.20 2.29
C ASN A 11 10.99 -6.34 1.04
N GLN A 12 10.04 -6.43 0.13
CA GLN A 12 10.05 -5.62 -1.09
C GLN A 12 9.59 -4.19 -0.85
N LEU A 13 9.05 -3.93 0.32
CA LEU A 13 8.47 -2.63 0.65
C LEU A 13 9.49 -1.49 0.51
N HIS A 14 10.72 -1.71 0.90
CA HIS A 14 11.73 -0.64 0.87
C HIS A 14 12.04 -0.17 -0.55
N TYR A 15 11.98 -1.06 -1.54
CA TYR A 15 12.16 -0.67 -2.94
C TYR A 15 11.03 0.23 -3.40
N THR A 16 9.80 -0.14 -3.06
CA THR A 16 8.62 0.63 -3.42
C THR A 16 8.65 2.01 -2.77
N ILE A 17 9.00 2.08 -1.49
CA ILE A 17 9.11 3.35 -0.77
C ILE A 17 10.15 4.25 -1.43
N ASP A 18 11.30 3.69 -1.80
CA ASP A 18 12.35 4.46 -2.44
C ASP A 18 11.89 5.07 -3.76
N ILE A 19 11.18 4.28 -4.57
CA ILE A 19 10.62 4.75 -5.84
C ILE A 19 9.60 5.87 -5.61
N ILE A 20 8.71 5.68 -4.65
CA ILE A 20 7.67 6.66 -4.33
C ILE A 20 8.29 7.98 -3.88
N ASN A 21 9.31 7.89 -3.03
CA ASN A 21 9.99 9.08 -2.53
C ASN A 21 10.71 9.83 -3.64
N LYS A 22 11.29 9.12 -4.59
CA LYS A 22 11.96 9.74 -5.74
C LYS A 22 10.96 10.44 -6.67
N GLU A 23 9.78 9.87 -6.80
CA GLU A 23 8.73 10.48 -7.62
C GLU A 23 8.20 11.78 -7.02
N GLY A 24 8.11 11.85 -5.70
CA GLY A 24 7.67 13.06 -5.00
C GLY A 24 6.21 13.42 -5.20
N LYS A 25 5.39 12.46 -5.63
CA LYS A 25 3.97 12.70 -5.93
C LYS A 25 3.04 12.24 -4.83
N TYR A 26 3.51 11.38 -3.94
CA TYR A 26 2.66 10.71 -2.95
C TYR A 26 3.22 10.88 -1.56
N ASP A 27 2.30 10.97 -0.60
CA ASP A 27 2.62 10.99 0.81
C ASP A 27 2.19 9.66 1.41
N VAL A 28 3.14 8.84 1.79
CA VAL A 28 2.85 7.53 2.38
C VAL A 28 2.45 7.70 3.83
N ILE A 29 1.21 7.38 4.14
CA ILE A 29 0.67 7.58 5.48
C ILE A 29 0.95 6.36 6.37
N GLY A 30 0.90 5.17 5.81
CA GLY A 30 1.15 3.95 6.57
C GLY A 30 0.95 2.70 5.75
N ILE A 31 0.96 1.58 6.46
CA ILE A 31 0.95 0.25 5.85
C ILE A 31 -0.26 -0.53 6.36
N ILE A 32 -0.90 -1.26 5.46
CA ILE A 32 -1.90 -2.26 5.79
C ILE A 32 -1.25 -3.62 5.57
N ASP A 33 -1.20 -4.43 6.62
CA ASP A 33 -0.51 -5.71 6.57
C ASP A 33 -1.22 -6.74 7.42
N SER A 34 -1.20 -8.00 6.99
CA SER A 34 -1.86 -9.10 7.70
C SER A 34 -0.91 -9.88 8.60
N ILE A 35 0.38 -9.66 8.47
CA ILE A 35 1.41 -10.45 9.17
C ILE A 35 2.04 -9.68 10.31
N HIS A 36 2.45 -8.44 10.07
CA HIS A 36 3.14 -7.65 11.07
C HIS A 36 2.16 -7.01 12.04
N PRO A 37 2.52 -6.88 13.33
CA PRO A 37 1.60 -6.31 14.31
C PRO A 37 1.26 -4.84 14.03
N VAL A 38 0.03 -4.47 14.35
CA VAL A 38 -0.41 -3.07 14.27
C VAL A 38 0.46 -2.23 15.20
N GLY A 39 0.92 -1.10 14.70
CA GLY A 39 1.82 -0.20 15.43
C GLY A 39 3.29 -0.50 15.23
N SER A 40 3.64 -1.64 14.61
CA SER A 40 5.04 -1.93 14.32
C SER A 40 5.54 -1.04 13.19
N ASP A 41 6.85 -0.82 13.18
CA ASP A 41 7.51 0.03 12.19
C ASP A 41 8.12 -0.83 11.09
N ARG A 42 7.80 -0.51 9.85
CA ARG A 42 8.37 -1.19 8.68
C ARG A 42 8.98 -0.13 7.76
N PHE A 43 10.30 -0.09 7.73
CA PHE A 43 11.06 0.82 6.87
C PHE A 43 10.67 2.30 7.06
N GLY A 44 10.38 2.69 8.29
CA GLY A 44 10.04 4.07 8.63
C GLY A 44 8.56 4.39 8.63
N TYR A 45 7.71 3.41 8.30
CA TYR A 45 6.25 3.61 8.28
C TYR A 45 5.57 2.60 9.19
N LYS A 46 4.48 3.03 9.83
CA LYS A 46 3.78 2.17 10.78
C LYS A 46 2.71 1.33 10.12
N VAL A 47 2.54 0.12 10.61
CA VAL A 47 1.41 -0.72 10.27
C VAL A 47 0.19 -0.15 10.99
N LEU A 48 -0.76 0.39 10.23
CA LEU A 48 -1.93 1.06 10.79
C LEU A 48 -3.06 0.10 11.12
N GLY A 49 -3.13 -1.03 10.43
CA GLY A 49 -4.18 -1.99 10.66
C GLY A 49 -4.20 -3.10 9.65
N ARG A 50 -5.29 -3.84 9.68
CA ARG A 50 -5.56 -4.92 8.75
C ARG A 50 -6.50 -4.45 7.65
N GLN A 51 -6.68 -5.28 6.64
CA GLN A 51 -7.59 -4.99 5.55
C GLN A 51 -9.04 -4.79 6.04
N ASP A 52 -9.43 -5.48 7.10
CA ASP A 52 -10.75 -5.33 7.68
C ASP A 52 -10.98 -3.95 8.31
N ASP A 53 -9.91 -3.26 8.64
CA ASP A 53 -9.96 -1.93 9.24
C ASP A 53 -9.89 -0.82 8.21
N LEU A 54 -9.85 -1.16 6.94
CA LEU A 54 -9.51 -0.23 5.87
C LEU A 54 -10.43 0.97 5.78
N ILE A 55 -11.74 0.75 5.91
CA ILE A 55 -12.71 1.84 5.82
C ILE A 55 -12.47 2.87 6.92
N ASP A 56 -12.26 2.40 8.15
CA ASP A 56 -11.99 3.28 9.29
C ASP A 56 -10.67 4.03 9.11
N ILE A 57 -9.66 3.36 8.59
CA ILE A 57 -8.34 3.97 8.37
C ILE A 57 -8.41 5.05 7.31
N ILE A 58 -9.11 4.80 6.23
CA ILE A 58 -9.29 5.79 5.16
C ILE A 58 -9.95 7.05 5.71
N ASP A 59 -10.96 6.87 6.53
CA ASP A 59 -11.70 7.97 7.11
C ASP A 59 -10.85 8.75 8.13
N GLU A 60 -10.17 8.03 9.01
CA GLU A 60 -9.36 8.64 10.07
C GLU A 60 -8.17 9.41 9.52
N PHE A 61 -7.48 8.86 8.52
CA PHE A 61 -6.24 9.42 8.00
C PHE A 61 -6.41 10.19 6.69
N ASP A 62 -7.62 10.30 6.20
CA ASP A 62 -7.92 11.03 4.98
C ASP A 62 -7.12 10.49 3.79
N ILE A 63 -7.32 9.23 3.50
CA ILE A 63 -6.55 8.50 2.47
C ILE A 63 -7.18 8.68 1.10
N ASP A 64 -6.35 8.99 0.12
CA ASP A 64 -6.78 9.18 -1.28
C ASP A 64 -6.70 7.91 -2.11
N GLY A 65 -5.80 7.01 -1.77
CA GLY A 65 -5.63 5.78 -2.53
C GLY A 65 -4.59 4.87 -1.91
N GLY A 66 -4.16 3.88 -2.66
CA GLY A 66 -3.18 2.93 -2.16
C GLY A 66 -2.44 2.18 -3.25
N LEU A 67 -1.33 1.59 -2.86
CA LEU A 67 -0.49 0.80 -3.74
C LEU A 67 -0.26 -0.57 -3.12
N ILE A 68 -0.48 -1.61 -3.90
CA ILE A 68 -0.24 -2.98 -3.44
C ILE A 68 1.24 -3.31 -3.65
N THR A 69 1.91 -3.64 -2.54
CA THR A 69 3.35 -3.87 -2.52
C THR A 69 3.72 -5.34 -2.36
N ILE A 70 2.78 -6.21 -2.67
CA ILE A 70 2.96 -7.67 -2.60
C ILE A 70 3.55 -8.14 -3.94
N GLY A 71 4.64 -8.89 -3.88
CA GLY A 71 5.33 -9.33 -5.10
C GLY A 71 4.67 -10.47 -5.84
N ASP A 72 3.91 -11.31 -5.13
CA ASP A 72 3.25 -12.46 -5.72
C ASP A 72 1.97 -12.04 -6.44
N ASN A 73 1.85 -12.42 -7.73
CA ASN A 73 0.72 -12.02 -8.56
C ASN A 73 -0.63 -12.48 -8.02
N TRP A 74 -0.70 -13.69 -7.48
CA TRP A 74 -1.94 -14.23 -6.94
C TRP A 74 -2.38 -13.48 -5.69
N SER A 75 -1.45 -13.24 -4.78
CA SER A 75 -1.74 -12.51 -3.56
C SER A 75 -2.15 -11.07 -3.87
N ARG A 76 -1.48 -10.45 -4.83
CA ARG A 76 -1.82 -9.09 -5.27
C ARG A 76 -3.24 -9.05 -5.82
N PHE A 77 -3.59 -10.02 -6.64
CA PHE A 77 -4.92 -10.11 -7.24
C PHE A 77 -6.00 -10.25 -6.16
N TYR A 78 -5.78 -11.13 -5.20
CA TYR A 78 -6.73 -11.34 -4.11
C TYR A 78 -6.92 -10.10 -3.26
N VAL A 79 -5.84 -9.42 -2.93
CA VAL A 79 -5.90 -8.19 -2.14
C VAL A 79 -6.68 -7.12 -2.90
N GLN A 80 -6.39 -6.95 -4.18
CA GLN A 80 -7.08 -5.98 -5.02
C GLN A 80 -8.57 -6.29 -5.11
N GLN A 81 -8.93 -7.54 -5.32
CA GLN A 81 -10.31 -7.98 -5.37
C GLN A 81 -11.04 -7.71 -4.06
N SER A 82 -10.42 -8.04 -2.95
CA SER A 82 -10.99 -7.86 -1.63
C SER A 82 -11.24 -6.38 -1.31
N ILE A 83 -10.29 -5.54 -1.64
CA ILE A 83 -10.42 -4.09 -1.44
C ILE A 83 -11.54 -3.53 -2.35
N THR A 84 -11.58 -3.94 -3.60
CA THR A 84 -12.59 -3.49 -4.55
C THR A 84 -14.00 -3.89 -4.11
N LYS A 85 -14.13 -5.06 -3.47
CA LYS A 85 -15.42 -5.48 -2.91
C LYS A 85 -15.91 -4.54 -1.83
N GLN A 86 -15.03 -4.11 -0.94
CA GLN A 86 -15.37 -3.20 0.14
C GLN A 86 -15.56 -1.77 -0.37
N LEU A 87 -14.70 -1.36 -1.30
CA LEU A 87 -14.58 0.02 -1.76
C LEU A 87 -14.45 0.01 -3.29
N PRO A 88 -15.58 -0.09 -4.02
CA PRO A 88 -15.52 -0.19 -5.48
C PRO A 88 -14.82 0.97 -6.18
N ASN A 89 -14.78 2.13 -5.55
CA ASN A 89 -14.17 3.32 -6.12
C ASN A 89 -12.78 3.61 -5.56
N PHE A 90 -12.21 2.68 -4.80
CA PHE A 90 -10.88 2.89 -4.23
C PHE A 90 -9.84 3.03 -5.34
N LYS A 91 -9.02 4.06 -5.23
CA LYS A 91 -8.02 4.37 -6.24
C LYS A 91 -6.73 3.57 -6.00
N PHE A 92 -6.44 2.66 -6.90
CA PHE A 92 -5.16 1.96 -6.89
C PHE A 92 -4.15 2.75 -7.69
N ILE A 93 -2.98 2.97 -7.08
CA ILE A 93 -1.93 3.77 -7.67
C ILE A 93 -0.92 2.86 -8.35
N ASN A 94 -0.48 3.27 -9.51
CA ASN A 94 0.52 2.54 -10.28
C ASN A 94 1.79 3.38 -10.35
N ALA A 95 2.42 3.55 -9.20
CA ALA A 95 3.59 4.41 -9.05
C ALA A 95 4.91 3.70 -9.35
N ILE A 96 4.84 2.47 -9.83
CA ILE A 96 6.04 1.67 -10.06
C ILE A 96 6.80 2.23 -11.26
N HIS A 97 8.10 2.40 -11.07
CA HIS A 97 8.98 2.84 -12.14
C HIS A 97 8.99 1.80 -13.27
N PRO A 98 8.98 2.22 -14.54
CA PRO A 98 8.96 1.28 -15.67
C PRO A 98 10.04 0.22 -15.63
N SER A 99 11.23 0.55 -15.17
CA SER A 99 12.32 -0.43 -15.07
C SER A 99 12.02 -1.54 -14.07
N VAL A 100 11.23 -1.26 -13.06
CA VAL A 100 10.83 -2.28 -12.08
C VAL A 100 9.81 -3.23 -12.68
N ILE A 101 8.92 -2.71 -13.49
CA ILE A 101 7.93 -3.51 -14.19
C ILE A 101 8.62 -4.49 -15.14
N ILE A 102 9.63 -4.04 -15.83
CA ILE A 102 10.38 -4.85 -16.79
C ILE A 102 11.12 -5.99 -16.10
N GLY A 103 11.53 -5.80 -14.87
CA GLY A 103 12.25 -6.80 -14.11
C GLY A 103 11.43 -8.03 -13.73
N GLU A 104 10.18 -8.04 -14.04
CA GLU A 104 9.31 -9.16 -13.70
C GLU A 104 9.44 -10.33 -14.64
#